data_6ad1fc536855b5fc22fb3b1650d44947
#
_entry.id   6ad1fc536855b5fc22fb3b1650d44947
#
_cell.length_a   1.000
_cell.length_b   1.000
_cell.length_c   1.000
_cell.angle_alpha   90.00
_cell.angle_beta   90.00
_cell.angle_gamma   90.00
#
_symmetry.space_group_name_H-M   'P 1'
#
loop_
_entity.id
_entity.type
_entity.pdbx_description
1 polymer ?
#
loop_
_entity_poly.entity_id
_entity_poly.type
_entity_poly.pdbx_seq_one_letter_code
_entity_poly.pdbx_strand_id
1 'polypeptide(L)'
;QNIIPNFDYETVIVLSGPEPQRSIFEKQMTEKFSIDTAKSLMIQGLPQQKQTTTQIGNLTKVSHLPTQEMVSFLKGAKKIIARSGYSTMMDLQTLDCLSKAILVPTPGQTEQIYLAELHKKRRNIENLQV
;
A
#
# COMPACT_ATOMS: atom_id res chain seq x y z
N GLN A 1 15.14 14.70 -5.97
CA GLN A 1 14.22 14.95 -7.07
C GLN A 1 12.82 15.22 -6.55
N ASN A 2 12.20 16.23 -7.11
CA ASN A 2 10.83 16.59 -6.74
C ASN A 2 9.86 15.82 -7.60
N ILE A 3 9.23 14.82 -7.01
CA ILE A 3 8.18 14.05 -7.68
C ILE A 3 6.85 14.69 -7.33
N ILE A 4 6.08 15.04 -8.35
CA ILE A 4 4.79 15.69 -8.18
C ILE A 4 3.76 14.64 -7.73
N PRO A 5 3.03 14.89 -6.63
CA PRO A 5 1.98 13.98 -6.19
C PRO A 5 0.87 13.83 -7.24
N ASN A 6 0.39 12.61 -7.42
CA ASN A 6 -0.75 12.33 -8.28
C ASN A 6 -1.94 11.98 -7.39
N PHE A 7 -3.02 12.73 -7.50
CA PHE A 7 -4.19 12.62 -6.63
C PHE A 7 -5.33 11.80 -7.25
N ASP A 8 -5.06 11.04 -8.30
CA ASP A 8 -6.10 10.26 -8.98
C ASP A 8 -6.72 9.19 -8.11
N TYR A 9 -5.98 8.67 -7.13
CA TYR A 9 -6.45 7.58 -6.28
C TYR A 9 -6.40 7.99 -4.81
N GLU A 10 -7.52 7.78 -4.11
CA GLU A 10 -7.59 8.08 -2.69
C GLU A 10 -6.82 7.06 -1.85
N THR A 11 -6.89 5.79 -2.24
CA THR A 11 -6.18 4.70 -1.56
C THR A 11 -5.23 4.02 -2.54
N VAL A 12 -4.01 3.79 -2.11
CA VAL A 12 -3.02 3.01 -2.88
C VAL A 12 -2.64 1.78 -2.04
N ILE A 13 -2.81 0.60 -2.65
CA ILE A 13 -2.51 -0.68 -2.01
C ILE A 13 -1.25 -1.23 -2.66
N VAL A 14 -0.24 -1.52 -1.85
CA VAL A 14 1.03 -2.07 -2.35
C VAL A 14 1.16 -3.50 -1.88
N LEU A 15 1.11 -4.44 -2.81
CA LEU A 15 1.26 -5.85 -2.53
C LEU A 15 2.72 -6.26 -2.64
N SER A 16 3.14 -7.13 -1.77
CA SER A 16 4.50 -7.67 -1.75
C SER A 16 4.52 -8.98 -0.99
N GLY A 17 5.64 -9.65 -1.03
CA GLY A 17 5.85 -10.87 -0.28
C GLY A 17 5.59 -12.13 -1.09
N PRO A 18 5.84 -13.29 -0.48
CA PRO A 18 5.75 -14.57 -1.17
C PRO A 18 4.31 -15.04 -1.35
N GLU A 19 4.14 -15.94 -2.31
CA GLU A 19 2.88 -16.67 -2.45
C GLU A 19 2.79 -17.76 -1.39
N PRO A 20 1.59 -18.19 -0.97
CA PRO A 20 0.30 -17.69 -1.46
C PRO A 20 -0.23 -16.45 -0.74
N GLN A 21 0.51 -15.92 0.24
CA GLN A 21 0.02 -14.82 1.07
C GLN A 21 -0.25 -13.55 0.27
N ARG A 22 0.59 -13.26 -0.75
CA ARG A 22 0.37 -12.11 -1.62
C ARG A 22 -0.98 -12.20 -2.35
N SER A 23 -1.28 -13.36 -2.94
CA SER A 23 -2.54 -13.56 -3.69
C SER A 23 -3.76 -13.57 -2.77
N ILE A 24 -3.63 -14.11 -1.57
CA ILE A 24 -4.72 -14.09 -0.59
C ILE A 24 -5.04 -12.65 -0.22
N PHE A 25 -4.02 -11.84 0.05
CA PHE A 25 -4.19 -10.44 0.39
C PHE A 25 -4.78 -9.66 -0.78
N GLU A 26 -4.32 -9.94 -2.00
CA GLU A 26 -4.87 -9.32 -3.20
C GLU A 26 -6.38 -9.57 -3.31
N LYS A 27 -6.81 -10.80 -3.09
CA LYS A 27 -8.24 -11.15 -3.18
C LYS A 27 -9.04 -10.38 -2.13
N GLN A 28 -8.55 -10.32 -0.90
CA GLN A 28 -9.23 -9.60 0.19
C GLN A 28 -9.40 -8.12 -0.14
N MET A 29 -8.33 -7.50 -0.64
CA MET A 29 -8.37 -6.07 -0.97
C MET A 29 -9.21 -5.80 -2.21
N THR A 30 -9.21 -6.72 -3.18
CA THR A 30 -10.05 -6.59 -4.37
C THR A 30 -11.53 -6.57 -3.98
N GLU A 31 -11.96 -7.48 -3.12
CA GLU A 31 -13.35 -7.55 -2.68
C GLU A 31 -13.77 -6.27 -1.96
N LYS A 32 -12.88 -5.69 -1.16
CA LYS A 32 -13.19 -4.50 -0.38
C LYS A 32 -13.20 -3.23 -1.24
N PHE A 33 -12.21 -3.05 -2.09
CA PHE A 33 -12.02 -1.78 -2.78
C PHE A 33 -12.68 -1.70 -4.16
N SER A 34 -13.07 -2.82 -4.74
CA SER A 34 -13.81 -2.79 -6.02
C SER A 34 -15.18 -2.15 -5.88
N ILE A 35 -15.80 -2.28 -4.71
CA ILE A 35 -17.14 -1.74 -4.43
C ILE A 35 -17.11 -0.43 -3.65
N ASP A 36 -15.94 0.07 -3.30
CA ASP A 36 -15.81 1.34 -2.60
C ASP A 36 -16.24 2.48 -3.53
N THR A 37 -16.72 3.58 -2.94
CA THR A 37 -17.12 4.77 -3.71
C THR A 37 -15.92 5.55 -4.20
N ALA A 38 -14.79 5.49 -3.52
CA ALA A 38 -13.56 6.18 -3.89
C ALA A 38 -12.71 5.33 -4.83
N LYS A 39 -11.90 5.99 -5.66
CA LYS A 39 -10.98 5.31 -6.57
C LYS A 39 -9.77 4.81 -5.82
N SER A 40 -9.38 3.56 -6.08
CA SER A 40 -8.22 2.92 -5.47
C SER A 40 -7.30 2.32 -6.51
N LEU A 41 -6.01 2.33 -6.24
CA LEU A 41 -4.98 1.73 -7.08
C LEU A 41 -4.32 0.60 -6.32
N MET A 42 -4.21 -0.57 -6.96
CA MET A 42 -3.48 -1.71 -6.40
C MET A 42 -2.25 -1.98 -7.26
N ILE A 43 -1.07 -1.95 -6.64
CA ILE A 43 0.17 -2.34 -7.29
C ILE A 43 0.46 -3.76 -6.87
N GLN A 44 0.40 -4.70 -7.83
CA GLN A 44 0.38 -6.13 -7.52
C GLN A 44 1.73 -6.70 -7.12
N GLY A 45 2.82 -5.99 -7.40
CA GLY A 45 4.15 -6.46 -7.06
C GLY A 45 4.61 -7.63 -7.91
N LEU A 46 4.28 -7.60 -9.21
CA LEU A 46 4.60 -8.67 -10.17
C LEU A 46 5.51 -8.12 -11.27
N PRO A 47 6.77 -7.74 -10.96
CA PRO A 47 7.64 -7.09 -11.94
C PRO A 47 8.16 -8.03 -13.02
N GLN A 48 8.04 -9.34 -12.83
CA GLN A 48 8.58 -10.33 -13.76
C GLN A 48 7.75 -10.48 -15.03
N GLN A 49 6.52 -9.98 -15.03
CA GLN A 49 5.65 -10.10 -16.20
C GLN A 49 5.52 -8.77 -16.92
N LYS A 50 4.96 -8.81 -18.13
CA LYS A 50 4.65 -7.60 -18.87
C LYS A 50 3.68 -6.75 -18.05
N GLN A 51 3.85 -5.43 -18.08
CA GLN A 51 2.96 -4.53 -17.35
C GLN A 51 1.53 -4.67 -17.86
N THR A 52 0.61 -4.94 -16.97
CA THR A 52 -0.82 -5.07 -17.27
C THR A 52 -1.62 -4.19 -16.32
N THR A 53 -2.76 -3.72 -16.83
CA THR A 53 -3.70 -2.91 -16.06
C THR A 53 -5.09 -3.52 -16.20
N THR A 54 -5.77 -3.72 -15.07
CA THR A 54 -7.12 -4.27 -15.03
C THR A 54 -7.96 -3.40 -14.13
N GLN A 55 -9.21 -3.17 -14.49
CA GLN A 55 -10.12 -2.38 -13.67
C GLN A 55 -11.31 -3.22 -13.24
N ILE A 56 -11.62 -3.19 -11.95
CA ILE A 56 -12.76 -3.88 -11.35
C ILE A 56 -13.50 -2.84 -10.49
N GLY A 57 -14.64 -2.36 -10.95
CA GLY A 57 -15.35 -1.29 -10.26
C GLY A 57 -14.48 -0.05 -10.11
N ASN A 58 -14.33 0.45 -8.91
CA ASN A 58 -13.49 1.61 -8.62
C ASN A 58 -12.04 1.26 -8.29
N LEU A 59 -11.65 0.01 -8.46
CA LEU A 59 -10.28 -0.45 -8.22
C LEU A 59 -9.56 -0.66 -9.53
N THR A 60 -8.40 -0.02 -9.68
CA THR A 60 -7.47 -0.25 -10.79
C THR A 60 -6.32 -1.09 -10.28
N LYS A 61 -6.03 -2.21 -10.95
CA LYS A 61 -4.91 -3.08 -10.61
C LYS A 61 -3.84 -2.94 -11.68
N VAL A 62 -2.59 -2.70 -11.26
CA VAL A 62 -1.44 -2.73 -12.18
C VAL A 62 -0.46 -3.78 -11.69
N SER A 63 0.17 -4.50 -12.61
CA SER A 63 1.13 -5.54 -12.23
C SER A 63 2.34 -4.95 -11.52
N HIS A 64 2.87 -3.85 -12.04
CA HIS A 64 3.98 -3.11 -11.46
C HIS A 64 4.04 -1.73 -12.10
N LEU A 65 4.79 -0.82 -11.49
CA LEU A 65 4.98 0.54 -12.00
C LEU A 65 6.46 0.92 -11.90
N PRO A 66 6.94 1.79 -12.78
CA PRO A 66 8.24 2.44 -12.57
C PRO A 66 8.23 3.16 -11.21
N THR A 67 9.39 3.21 -10.56
CA THR A 67 9.51 3.76 -9.21
C THR A 67 8.96 5.18 -9.10
N GLN A 68 9.24 6.04 -10.08
CA GLN A 68 8.78 7.42 -10.02
C GLN A 68 7.27 7.54 -10.08
N GLU A 69 6.61 6.72 -10.89
CA GLU A 69 5.14 6.71 -10.95
C GLU A 69 4.55 6.19 -9.64
N MET A 70 5.13 5.12 -9.10
CA MET A 70 4.66 4.58 -7.83
C MET A 70 4.76 5.63 -6.72
N VAL A 71 5.89 6.33 -6.63
CA VAL A 71 6.10 7.36 -5.63
C VAL A 71 5.09 8.50 -5.80
N SER A 72 4.81 8.89 -7.04
CA SER A 72 3.83 9.92 -7.35
C SER A 72 2.44 9.57 -6.80
N PHE A 73 1.98 8.34 -7.04
CA PHE A 73 0.69 7.88 -6.52
C PHE A 73 0.70 7.75 -5.00
N LEU A 74 1.80 7.28 -4.41
CA LEU A 74 1.90 7.19 -2.95
C LEU A 74 1.81 8.56 -2.29
N LYS A 75 2.49 9.53 -2.86
CA LYS A 75 2.46 10.90 -2.31
C LYS A 75 1.09 11.54 -2.41
N GLY A 76 0.34 11.25 -3.47
CA GLY A 76 -0.98 11.83 -3.67
C GLY A 76 -2.11 11.11 -2.96
N ALA A 77 -1.90 9.90 -2.49
CA ALA A 77 -2.93 9.12 -1.82
C ALA A 77 -3.24 9.69 -0.43
N LYS A 78 -4.50 9.57 0.00
CA LYS A 78 -4.89 9.89 1.38
C LYS A 78 -4.54 8.74 2.31
N LYS A 79 -4.54 7.50 1.78
CA LYS A 79 -4.33 6.30 2.57
C LYS A 79 -3.51 5.30 1.76
N ILE A 80 -2.56 4.66 2.43
CA ILE A 80 -1.73 3.61 1.82
C ILE A 80 -1.95 2.34 2.63
N ILE A 81 -2.12 1.20 1.95
CA ILE A 81 -2.23 -0.11 2.58
C ILE A 81 -1.07 -0.96 2.09
N ALA A 82 -0.32 -1.54 3.00
CA ALA A 82 0.85 -2.34 2.65
C ALA A 82 1.14 -3.37 3.74
N ARG A 83 1.97 -4.36 3.42
CA ARG A 83 2.50 -5.27 4.43
C ARG A 83 3.48 -4.53 5.34
N SER A 84 3.58 -4.99 6.60
CA SER A 84 4.36 -4.31 7.64
C SER A 84 5.83 -4.77 7.70
N GLY A 85 6.42 -5.15 6.57
CA GLY A 85 7.83 -5.52 6.51
C GLY A 85 8.74 -4.31 6.74
N TYR A 86 9.94 -4.58 7.26
CA TYR A 86 10.89 -3.52 7.62
C TYR A 86 11.25 -2.65 6.42
N SER A 87 11.54 -3.28 5.27
CA SER A 87 11.90 -2.53 4.06
C SER A 87 10.79 -1.60 3.61
N THR A 88 9.53 -2.08 3.64
CA THR A 88 8.37 -1.26 3.27
C THR A 88 8.23 -0.06 4.20
N MET A 89 8.39 -0.29 5.50
CA MET A 89 8.29 0.81 6.47
C MET A 89 9.39 1.85 6.26
N MET A 90 10.61 1.41 5.97
CA MET A 90 11.71 2.32 5.71
C MET A 90 11.49 3.14 4.44
N ASP A 91 10.99 2.50 3.39
CA ASP A 91 10.68 3.20 2.14
C ASP A 91 9.60 4.25 2.34
N LEU A 92 8.53 3.90 3.04
CA LEU A 92 7.44 4.84 3.31
C LEU A 92 7.89 6.00 4.20
N GLN A 93 8.77 5.73 5.16
CA GLN A 93 9.32 6.78 6.00
C GLN A 93 10.19 7.74 5.19
N THR A 94 11.02 7.21 4.31
CA THR A 94 11.87 8.02 3.43
C THR A 94 11.04 8.93 2.53
N LEU A 95 9.88 8.45 2.07
CA LEU A 95 8.96 9.22 1.24
C LEU A 95 8.04 10.14 2.05
N ASP A 96 8.16 10.13 3.37
CA ASP A 96 7.29 10.87 4.28
C ASP A 96 5.82 10.46 4.14
N CYS A 97 5.58 9.18 3.88
CA CYS A 97 4.25 8.61 3.67
C CYS A 97 3.82 7.64 4.77
N LEU A 98 4.69 7.39 5.77
CA LEU A 98 4.40 6.37 6.77
C LEU A 98 3.20 6.72 7.64
N SER A 99 2.98 8.01 7.93
CA SER A 99 1.89 8.44 8.82
C SER A 99 0.51 8.12 8.27
N LYS A 100 0.35 8.01 6.96
CA LYS A 100 -0.94 7.69 6.33
C LYS A 100 -1.06 6.23 5.92
N ALA A 101 -0.08 5.41 6.28
CA ALA A 101 -0.06 4.00 5.93
C ALA A 101 -0.76 3.14 6.97
N ILE A 102 -1.54 2.19 6.49
CA ILE A 102 -2.10 1.11 7.30
C ILE A 102 -1.28 -0.14 6.97
N LEU A 103 -0.59 -0.65 7.97
CA LEU A 103 0.31 -1.78 7.79
C LEU A 103 -0.37 -3.05 8.26
N VAL A 104 -0.48 -4.02 7.36
CA VAL A 104 -1.18 -5.28 7.60
C VAL A 104 -0.14 -6.41 7.62
N PRO A 105 0.06 -7.06 8.76
CA PRO A 105 1.07 -8.11 8.86
C PRO A 105 0.68 -9.36 8.08
N THR A 106 1.69 -10.07 7.58
CA THR A 106 1.47 -11.39 7.02
C THR A 106 1.22 -12.36 8.17
N PRO A 107 0.13 -13.15 8.14
CA PRO A 107 -0.13 -14.11 9.19
C PRO A 107 1.05 -15.06 9.41
N GLY A 108 1.41 -15.28 10.66
CA GLY A 108 2.52 -16.16 11.03
C GLY A 108 3.90 -15.51 11.02
N GLN A 109 4.03 -14.27 10.58
CA GLN A 109 5.31 -13.56 10.59
C GLN A 109 5.38 -12.62 11.78
N THR A 110 6.00 -13.09 12.84
CA THR A 110 6.06 -12.38 14.14
C THR A 110 6.64 -10.97 14.03
N GLU A 111 7.70 -10.80 13.24
CA GLU A 111 8.31 -9.50 13.06
C GLU A 111 7.34 -8.49 12.45
N GLN A 112 6.58 -8.91 11.43
CA GLN A 112 5.60 -8.03 10.80
C GLN A 112 4.48 -7.66 11.76
N ILE A 113 4.05 -8.60 12.59
CA ILE A 113 3.02 -8.34 13.62
C ILE A 113 3.53 -7.32 14.60
N TYR A 114 4.75 -7.47 15.08
CA TYR A 114 5.36 -6.52 16.01
C TYR A 114 5.45 -5.12 15.40
N LEU A 115 5.94 -5.02 14.16
CA LEU A 115 6.11 -3.74 13.48
C LEU A 115 4.77 -3.05 13.22
N ALA A 116 3.73 -3.82 12.87
CA ALA A 116 2.39 -3.26 12.65
C ALA A 116 1.83 -2.68 13.95
N GLU A 117 2.00 -3.39 15.06
CA GLU A 117 1.54 -2.91 16.37
C GLU A 117 2.28 -1.65 16.81
N LEU A 118 3.59 -1.61 16.60
CA LEU A 118 4.40 -0.45 16.94
C LEU A 118 3.97 0.78 16.15
N HIS A 119 3.74 0.62 14.85
CA HIS A 119 3.27 1.70 13.98
C HIS A 119 1.91 2.21 14.41
N LYS A 120 0.99 1.31 14.72
CA LYS A 120 -0.35 1.66 15.18
C LYS A 120 -0.29 2.50 16.47
N LYS A 121 0.57 2.13 17.41
CA LYS A 121 0.76 2.90 18.65
C LYS A 121 1.27 4.31 18.35
N ARG A 122 2.24 4.43 17.46
CA ARG A 122 2.79 5.74 17.09
C ARG A 122 1.73 6.64 16.47
N ARG A 123 0.90 6.10 15.58
CA ARG A 123 -0.19 6.86 14.97
C ARG A 123 -1.19 7.35 16.01
N ASN A 124 -1.54 6.50 16.98
CA ASN A 124 -2.47 6.88 18.04
C ASN A 124 -1.89 7.99 18.91
N ILE A 125 -0.61 7.93 19.25
CA ILE A 125 0.06 8.95 20.02
C ILE A 125 0.09 10.28 19.27
N GLU A 126 0.43 10.25 17.98
CA GLU A 126 0.46 11.44 17.16
C GLU A 126 -0.92 12.09 17.07
N ASN A 127 -1.96 11.29 16.93
CA ASN A 127 -3.33 11.79 16.88
C ASN A 127 -3.75 12.46 18.19
N LEU A 128 -3.26 11.95 19.31
CA LEU A 128 -3.57 12.51 20.61
C LEU A 128 -2.87 13.85 20.88
N GLN A 129 -1.78 14.12 20.16
CA GLN A 129 -1.03 15.36 20.33
C GLN A 129 -1.58 16.52 19.50
N VAL A 130 -2.53 16.26 18.68
CA VAL A 130 -3.20 17.27 17.86
C VAL A 130 -4.31 17.99 18.66
#